data_0ad25fb6fce68cbcaa25abd78ca3a246
#
_entry.id   0ad25fb6fce68cbcaa25abd78ca3a246
#
_cell.length_a   1.000
_cell.length_b   1.000
_cell.length_c   1.000
_cell.angle_alpha   90.00
_cell.angle_beta   90.00
_cell.angle_gamma   90.00
#
_symmetry.space_group_name_H-M   'P 1'
#
loop_
_entity.id
_entity.type
_entity.pdbx_description
1 polymer ?
#
loop_
_entity_poly.entity_id
_entity_poly.type
_entity_poly.pdbx_seq_one_letter_code
_entity_poly.pdbx_strand_id
1 'polypeptide(L)' 'MYSETLQNQTREYFKKITMAMMKQFGTDKFGDCELRPEGGYSIRVFNSDEVVTFKSMDELLEASWAID' A
#
# COMPACT_ATOMS: atom_id res chain seq x y z
N MET A 1 -1.82 -15.32 -3.00
CA MET A 1 -2.42 -14.05 -2.56
C MET A 1 -2.46 -14.02 -1.02
N TYR A 2 -2.20 -12.90 -0.40
CA TYR A 2 -2.23 -12.79 1.04
C TYR A 2 -3.66 -12.71 1.57
N SER A 3 -3.82 -12.80 2.90
CA SER A 3 -5.12 -13.03 3.50
C SER A 3 -6.12 -11.90 3.26
N GLU A 4 -7.38 -12.28 3.09
CA GLU A 4 -8.48 -11.33 2.93
C GLU A 4 -8.64 -10.46 4.18
N THR A 5 -8.39 -11.03 5.36
CA THR A 5 -8.44 -10.28 6.61
C THR A 5 -7.47 -9.10 6.59
N LEU A 6 -6.24 -9.34 6.15
CA LEU A 6 -5.24 -8.27 6.08
C LEU A 6 -5.60 -7.24 5.01
N GLN A 7 -6.18 -7.68 3.89
CA GLN A 7 -6.67 -6.76 2.87
C GLN A 7 -7.73 -5.84 3.45
N ASN A 8 -8.67 -6.39 4.21
CA ASN A 8 -9.74 -5.61 4.82
C ASN A 8 -9.19 -4.66 5.89
N GLN A 9 -8.21 -5.10 6.67
CA GLN A 9 -7.55 -4.24 7.65
C GLN A 9 -6.85 -3.06 6.96
N THR A 10 -6.22 -3.30 5.82
CA THR A 10 -5.58 -2.25 5.06
C THR A 10 -6.60 -1.22 4.57
N ARG A 11 -7.74 -1.69 4.05
CA ARG A 11 -8.83 -0.80 3.62
C ARG A 11 -9.33 0.06 4.77
N GLU A 12 -9.58 -0.56 5.92
CA GLU A 12 -10.11 0.15 7.09
C GLU A 12 -9.11 1.17 7.62
N TYR A 13 -7.82 0.82 7.61
CA TYR A 13 -6.78 1.71 8.08
C TYR A 13 -6.79 3.03 7.30
N PHE A 14 -6.87 2.94 5.97
CA PHE A 14 -6.81 4.12 5.12
C PHE A 14 -8.10 4.94 5.07
N LYS A 15 -9.13 4.52 5.77
CA LYS A 15 -10.30 5.35 5.99
C LYS A 15 -10.03 6.44 7.02
N LYS A 16 -9.05 6.24 7.90
CA LYS A 16 -8.74 7.14 9.00
C LYS A 16 -7.37 7.78 8.88
N ILE A 17 -6.44 7.13 8.22
CA ILE A 17 -5.04 7.54 8.13
C ILE A 17 -4.68 7.70 6.67
N THR A 18 -3.91 8.74 6.35
CA THR A 18 -3.51 9.02 4.97
C THR A 18 -2.10 8.56 4.64
N MET A 19 -1.37 8.05 5.62
CA MET A 19 0.00 7.55 5.44
C MET A 19 0.20 6.33 6.30
N ALA A 20 0.93 5.36 5.78
CA ALA A 20 1.25 4.15 6.54
C ALA A 20 2.45 3.45 5.94
N MET A 21 3.17 2.70 6.80
CA MET A 21 4.19 1.80 6.31
C MET A 21 3.52 0.55 5.77
N MET A 22 4.03 0.09 4.64
CA MET A 22 3.47 -1.04 3.91
C MET A 22 4.57 -2.04 3.59
N LYS A 23 4.15 -3.28 3.36
CA LYS A 23 5.05 -4.31 2.85
C LYS A 23 4.37 -4.99 1.68
N GLN A 24 5.18 -5.52 0.77
CA GLN A 24 4.68 -6.27 -0.38
C GLN A 24 4.91 -7.75 -0.16
N PHE A 25 3.85 -8.53 -0.14
CA PHE A 25 3.95 -9.98 0.01
C PHE A 25 4.56 -10.60 -1.24
N GLY A 26 5.36 -11.63 -1.03
CA GLY A 26 6.06 -12.30 -2.11
C GLY A 26 7.38 -11.65 -2.49
N THR A 27 7.73 -10.55 -1.85
CA THR A 27 9.01 -9.85 -2.06
C THR A 27 9.56 -9.38 -0.72
N ASP A 28 10.76 -8.81 -0.74
CA ASP A 28 11.37 -8.19 0.44
C ASP A 28 11.10 -6.68 0.50
N LYS A 29 10.20 -6.19 -0.36
CA LYS A 29 9.98 -4.74 -0.47
C LYS A 29 9.05 -4.24 0.62
N PHE A 30 9.40 -3.08 1.16
CA PHE A 30 8.49 -2.27 1.98
C PHE A 30 8.72 -0.81 1.66
N GLY A 31 7.76 0.02 2.05
CA GLY A 31 7.86 1.44 1.78
C GLY A 31 6.79 2.22 2.51
N ASP A 32 6.82 3.53 2.30
CA ASP A 32 5.81 4.44 2.81
C ASP A 32 4.70 4.61 1.77
N CYS A 33 3.47 4.36 2.19
CA CYS A 33 2.31 4.60 1.36
C CYS A 33 1.65 5.91 1.76
N GLU A 34 1.25 6.70 0.78
CA GLU A 34 0.61 7.99 1.02
C GLU A 34 -0.58 8.14 0.09
N LEU A 35 -1.69 8.64 0.63
CA LEU A 35 -2.86 9.00 -0.17
C LEU A 35 -2.54 10.26 -0.96
N ARG A 36 -2.77 10.22 -2.26
CA ARG A 36 -2.47 11.35 -3.15
C ARG A 36 -3.63 12.34 -3.15
N PRO A 37 -3.32 13.65 -3.26
CA PRO A 37 -4.39 14.68 -3.25
C PRO A 37 -5.43 14.49 -4.36
N GLU A 38 -5.02 14.00 -5.52
CA GLU A 38 -5.92 13.77 -6.65
C GLU A 38 -6.63 12.42 -6.59
N GLY A 39 -6.40 11.68 -5.52
CA GLY A 39 -6.91 10.32 -5.36
C GLY A 39 -5.84 9.29 -5.72
N GLY A 40 -6.04 8.07 -5.25
CA GLY A 40 -5.06 7.02 -5.45
C GLY A 40 -3.96 7.06 -4.39
N TYR A 41 -2.96 6.23 -4.58
CA TYR A 41 -1.92 6.01 -3.58
C TYR A 41 -0.55 5.97 -4.23
N SER A 42 0.48 6.40 -3.51
CA SER A 42 1.86 6.23 -3.95
C SER A 42 2.65 5.56 -2.84
N ILE A 43 3.55 4.66 -3.21
CA ILE A 43 4.42 3.96 -2.28
C ILE A 43 5.85 4.25 -2.65
N ARG A 44 6.61 4.83 -1.71
CA ARG A 44 8.04 5.02 -1.88
C ARG A 44 8.74 3.81 -1.31
N VAL A 45 9.38 3.03 -2.17
CA VAL A 45 10.04 1.79 -1.77
C VAL A 45 11.35 2.11 -1.08
N PHE A 46 11.54 1.54 0.13
CA PHE A 46 12.76 1.75 0.90
C PHE A 46 13.96 1.09 0.23
N ASN A 47 15.13 1.70 0.42
CA ASN A 47 16.40 1.25 -0.14
C ASN A 47 16.40 1.26 -1.67
N SER A 48 15.58 2.14 -2.25
CA SER A 48 15.41 2.24 -3.69
C SER A 48 14.94 3.65 -4.01
N ASP A 49 15.11 4.06 -5.25
CA ASP A 49 14.53 5.31 -5.75
C ASP A 49 13.16 5.07 -6.36
N GLU A 50 12.66 3.85 -6.25
CA GLU A 50 11.40 3.46 -6.87
C GLU A 50 10.21 4.07 -6.15
N VAL A 51 9.28 4.64 -6.92
CA VAL A 51 7.97 5.07 -6.43
C VAL A 51 6.92 4.38 -7.29
N VAL A 52 6.00 3.68 -6.64
CA VAL A 52 4.93 2.95 -7.32
C VAL A 52 3.63 3.68 -7.04
N THR A 53 2.80 3.89 -8.07
CA THR A 53 1.52 4.56 -7.90
C THR A 53 0.37 3.64 -8.26
N PHE A 54 -0.74 3.81 -7.56
CA PHE A 54 -1.96 3.03 -7.78
C PHE A 54 -3.14 4.00 -7.85
N LYS A 55 -4.08 3.71 -8.73
CA LYS A 55 -5.27 4.55 -8.89
C LYS A 55 -6.30 4.30 -7.80
N SER A 56 -6.26 3.14 -7.19
CA SER A 56 -7.26 2.75 -6.18
C SER A 56 -6.65 1.80 -5.17
N MET A 57 -7.35 1.64 -4.05
CA MET A 57 -6.97 0.66 -3.03
C MET A 57 -7.00 -0.75 -3.62
N ASP A 58 -7.96 -1.05 -4.50
CA ASP A 58 -8.03 -2.36 -5.13
C ASP A 58 -6.76 -2.70 -5.91
N GLU A 59 -6.25 -1.74 -6.69
CA GLU A 59 -5.01 -1.95 -7.44
C GLU A 59 -3.82 -2.19 -6.51
N LEU A 60 -3.76 -1.43 -5.42
CA LEU A 60 -2.71 -1.57 -4.43
C LEU A 60 -2.73 -2.97 -3.80
N LEU A 61 -3.91 -3.44 -3.43
CA LEU A 61 -4.06 -4.76 -2.83
C LEU A 61 -3.76 -5.88 -3.82
N GLU A 62 -4.16 -5.70 -5.08
CA GLU A 62 -3.85 -6.68 -6.13
C GLU A 62 -2.35 -6.80 -6.37
N ALA A 63 -1.60 -5.75 -6.12
CA ALA A 63 -0.14 -5.78 -6.22
C ALA A 63 0.52 -6.36 -4.95
N SER A 64 -0.30 -6.90 -4.04
CA SER A 64 0.13 -7.57 -2.81
C SER A 64 0.72 -6.65 -1.74
N TRP A 65 0.41 -5.37 -1.81
CA TRP A 65 0.79 -4.44 -0.75
C TRP A 65 -0.24 -4.45 0.37
N ALA A 66 0.24 -4.34 1.61
CA ALA A 66 -0.63 -4.26 2.78
C ALA A 66 0.08 -3.50 3.90
N ILE A 67 -0.70 -3.07 4.88
CA ILE A 67 -0.13 -2.41 6.07
C ILE A 67 0.81 -3.39 6.78
N ASP A 68 1.87 -2.83 7.31
CA ASP A 68 2.87 -3.62 8.03
C ASP A 68 2.56 -3.63 9.53
#